data_27f32d7abb4a355a3f102d0176537d8d
#
_entry.id   27f32d7abb4a355a3f102d0176537d8d
#
_cell.length_a   1.000
_cell.length_b   1.000
_cell.length_c   1.000
_cell.angle_alpha   90.00
_cell.angle_beta   90.00
_cell.angle_gamma   90.00
#
_symmetry.space_group_name_H-M   'P 1'
#
loop_
_entity.id
_entity.type
_entity.pdbx_description
1 polymer ?
#
loop_
_entity_poly.entity_id
_entity_poly.type
_entity_poly.pdbx_seq_one_letter_code
_entity_poly.pdbx_strand_id
1 'polypeptide(L)'
;MKNIRTAIIGAGYRGRYLITLLQKINLFDIIAVSDISPNLSEIISQLFAGEKIPKIYNSGTDDYRRMLNEDTIDLVIIASPWHLHKEQTIEALKSGCHVAIEVKGALDIDEYPDIIHESRQNKKQVFPLENTLFRNDILAINNMIHAGIFGRLVFLQGGYRHDLTHILIDQTGNFGVQNGSESEWRSKYYKTENGDLYPTHGLAPLCMFLDINHTDYIKSITSFSTKPGLGLHACMAKRNGMKYTDIQQHTFRMGDVVTSILQTDSGAQINLLHDTTLPRPRSLNYEVQGTNGIWNAEKNAIYIDGLSPFEEWEPEDKYIEQYKHRFWQQWESEALRYDGHHQGMDYIMLRVLGEALQGRENYPATLEDMATWAAVSPYSKISIQKGTSIPFPHF
;
A
#
# COMPACT_ATOMS: atom_id res chain seq x y z
N MET A 1 -18.19 18.59 17.17
CA MET A 1 -18.40 18.19 15.75
C MET A 1 -18.98 16.79 15.76
N LYS A 2 -19.72 16.38 14.73
CA LYS A 2 -20.28 15.04 14.64
C LYS A 2 -19.20 14.07 14.19
N ASN A 3 -19.08 12.89 14.84
CA ASN A 3 -18.15 11.85 14.41
C ASN A 3 -18.53 11.33 13.03
N ILE A 4 -17.53 10.87 12.27
CA ILE A 4 -17.67 10.29 10.93
C ILE A 4 -18.25 8.88 11.10
N ARG A 5 -19.47 8.66 10.61
CA ARG A 5 -20.11 7.34 10.63
C ARG A 5 -19.39 6.44 9.64
N THR A 6 -18.66 5.47 10.18
CA THR A 6 -17.74 4.64 9.42
C THR A 6 -18.24 3.21 9.35
N ALA A 7 -18.23 2.62 8.16
CA ALA A 7 -18.44 1.20 7.94
C ALA A 7 -17.17 0.55 7.40
N ILE A 8 -16.98 -0.73 7.70
CA ILE A 8 -15.81 -1.50 7.27
C ILE A 8 -16.25 -2.71 6.46
N ILE A 9 -15.66 -2.89 5.28
CA ILE A 9 -15.81 -4.08 4.43
C ILE A 9 -14.50 -4.87 4.46
N GLY A 10 -14.55 -6.07 5.01
CA GLY A 10 -13.38 -6.92 5.23
C GLY A 10 -12.84 -6.79 6.66
N ALA A 11 -13.10 -7.80 7.50
CA ALA A 11 -12.62 -7.91 8.87
C ALA A 11 -11.56 -9.02 9.04
N GLY A 12 -10.74 -9.21 7.99
CA GLY A 12 -9.51 -10.00 8.04
C GLY A 12 -8.47 -9.36 8.97
N TYR A 13 -7.22 -9.85 8.92
CA TYR A 13 -6.15 -9.31 9.78
C TYR A 13 -6.04 -7.79 9.67
N ARG A 14 -5.97 -7.25 8.44
CA ARG A 14 -5.80 -5.81 8.20
C ARG A 14 -7.02 -5.00 8.64
N GLY A 15 -8.24 -5.42 8.29
CA GLY A 15 -9.46 -4.72 8.69
C GLY A 15 -9.62 -4.63 10.21
N ARG A 16 -9.35 -5.72 10.94
CA ARG A 16 -9.36 -5.72 12.41
C ARG A 16 -8.32 -4.78 12.99
N TYR A 17 -7.13 -4.73 12.41
CA TYR A 17 -6.11 -3.80 12.85
C TYR A 17 -6.54 -2.34 12.67
N LEU A 18 -7.12 -1.99 11.51
CA LEU A 18 -7.68 -0.65 11.28
C LEU A 18 -8.80 -0.33 12.29
N ILE A 19 -9.70 -1.27 12.59
CA ILE A 19 -10.75 -1.09 13.62
C ILE A 19 -10.12 -0.69 14.96
N THR A 20 -9.08 -1.40 15.41
CA THR A 20 -8.44 -1.09 16.70
C THR A 20 -7.83 0.29 16.76
N LEU A 21 -7.27 0.78 15.66
CA LEU A 21 -6.72 2.14 15.57
C LEU A 21 -7.82 3.21 15.50
N LEU A 22 -8.87 2.97 14.70
CA LEU A 22 -10.01 3.90 14.60
C LEU A 22 -10.69 4.14 15.95
N GLN A 23 -10.81 3.11 16.80
CA GLN A 23 -11.33 3.23 18.17
C GLN A 23 -10.48 4.15 19.07
N LYS A 24 -9.18 4.35 18.75
CA LYS A 24 -8.29 5.26 19.48
C LYS A 24 -8.33 6.70 18.95
N ILE A 25 -9.01 6.90 17.82
CA ILE A 25 -9.14 8.19 17.15
C ILE A 25 -10.58 8.71 17.34
N ASN A 26 -10.78 9.70 18.19
CA ASN A 26 -12.10 10.26 18.53
C ASN A 26 -12.74 11.09 17.39
N LEU A 27 -12.58 10.63 16.14
CA LEU A 27 -13.17 11.25 14.94
C LEU A 27 -14.14 10.29 14.24
N PHE A 28 -14.04 8.99 14.51
CA PHE A 28 -14.80 7.97 13.84
C PHE A 28 -15.80 7.31 14.78
N ASP A 29 -16.99 7.00 14.26
CA ASP A 29 -18.00 6.16 14.90
C ASP A 29 -18.20 4.94 14.00
N ILE A 30 -17.65 3.80 14.41
CA ILE A 30 -17.79 2.55 13.64
C ILE A 30 -19.19 2.01 13.87
N ILE A 31 -20.05 2.14 12.86
CA ILE A 31 -21.48 1.80 12.95
C ILE A 31 -21.82 0.45 12.37
N ALA A 32 -21.02 -0.06 11.41
CA ALA A 32 -21.28 -1.32 10.72
C ALA A 32 -19.99 -2.01 10.27
N VAL A 33 -19.99 -3.34 10.25
CA VAL A 33 -18.90 -4.17 9.72
C VAL A 33 -19.47 -5.30 8.87
N SER A 34 -18.94 -5.47 7.66
CA SER A 34 -19.29 -6.57 6.76
C SER A 34 -18.09 -7.44 6.45
N ASP A 35 -18.26 -8.76 6.61
CA ASP A 35 -17.27 -9.79 6.24
C ASP A 35 -17.98 -11.13 6.03
N ILE A 36 -17.41 -12.02 5.22
CA ILE A 36 -17.95 -13.36 4.97
C ILE A 36 -17.69 -14.35 6.09
N SER A 37 -16.87 -14.00 7.06
CA SER A 37 -16.48 -14.89 8.17
C SER A 37 -17.70 -15.31 9.00
N PRO A 38 -17.94 -16.62 9.20
CA PRO A 38 -19.01 -17.08 10.06
C PRO A 38 -18.84 -16.65 11.52
N ASN A 39 -17.61 -16.37 11.94
CA ASN A 39 -17.27 -15.96 13.31
C ASN A 39 -17.21 -14.44 13.48
N LEU A 40 -17.70 -13.66 12.50
CA LEU A 40 -17.60 -12.20 12.54
C LEU A 40 -18.20 -11.61 13.82
N SER A 41 -19.36 -12.11 14.25
CA SER A 41 -20.05 -11.63 15.47
C SER A 41 -19.19 -11.80 16.72
N GLU A 42 -18.51 -12.93 16.87
CA GLU A 42 -17.61 -13.17 17.99
C GLU A 42 -16.37 -12.27 17.93
N ILE A 43 -15.75 -12.16 16.77
CA ILE A 43 -14.59 -11.30 16.54
C ILE A 43 -14.92 -9.85 16.90
N ILE A 44 -16.03 -9.32 16.41
CA ILE A 44 -16.43 -7.92 16.64
C ILE A 44 -16.82 -7.71 18.10
N SER A 45 -17.51 -8.66 18.73
CA SER A 45 -17.84 -8.57 20.16
C SER A 45 -16.59 -8.50 21.04
N GLN A 46 -15.53 -9.22 20.68
CA GLN A 46 -14.24 -9.16 21.39
C GLN A 46 -13.53 -7.81 21.18
N LEU A 47 -13.51 -7.28 19.94
CA LEU A 47 -12.87 -6.01 19.60
C LEU A 47 -13.56 -4.79 20.25
N PHE A 48 -14.89 -4.89 20.46
CA PHE A 48 -15.73 -3.83 21.05
C PHE A 48 -16.14 -4.14 22.50
N ALA A 49 -15.35 -4.95 23.20
CA ALA A 49 -15.66 -5.30 24.59
C ALA A 49 -15.75 -4.04 25.48
N GLY A 50 -16.93 -3.78 26.03
CA GLY A 50 -17.20 -2.57 26.82
C GLY A 50 -17.61 -1.32 26.05
N GLU A 51 -17.69 -1.42 24.72
CA GLU A 51 -18.14 -0.35 23.81
C GLU A 51 -19.44 -0.75 23.09
N LYS A 52 -20.05 0.19 22.36
CA LYS A 52 -21.21 -0.11 21.53
C LYS A 52 -20.78 -0.96 20.33
N ILE A 53 -21.34 -2.16 20.24
CA ILE A 53 -21.07 -3.08 19.14
C ILE A 53 -21.70 -2.55 17.84
N PRO A 54 -20.94 -2.43 16.73
CA PRO A 54 -21.50 -2.05 15.43
C PRO A 54 -22.44 -3.11 14.88
N LYS A 55 -23.31 -2.75 13.93
CA LYS A 55 -24.11 -3.73 13.19
C LYS A 55 -23.22 -4.68 12.40
N ILE A 56 -23.62 -5.93 12.30
CA ILE A 56 -22.85 -7.00 11.67
C ILE A 56 -23.59 -7.51 10.44
N TYR A 57 -22.86 -7.59 9.32
CA TYR A 57 -23.33 -8.03 8.02
C TYR A 57 -22.46 -9.17 7.51
N ASN A 58 -22.92 -10.43 7.68
CA ASN A 58 -22.16 -11.63 7.34
C ASN A 58 -22.99 -12.76 6.73
N SER A 59 -24.12 -12.40 6.10
CA SER A 59 -25.05 -13.39 5.49
C SER A 59 -24.60 -13.87 4.10
N GLY A 60 -23.45 -13.44 3.61
CA GLY A 60 -22.88 -13.81 2.31
C GLY A 60 -21.95 -12.75 1.73
N THR A 61 -21.44 -13.04 0.53
CA THR A 61 -20.47 -12.17 -0.17
C THR A 61 -21.00 -10.78 -0.49
N ASP A 62 -22.32 -10.66 -0.67
CA ASP A 62 -23.01 -9.42 -1.05
C ASP A 62 -23.67 -8.69 0.11
N ASP A 63 -23.48 -9.14 1.35
CA ASP A 63 -24.13 -8.56 2.52
C ASP A 63 -23.68 -7.11 2.80
N TYR A 64 -22.50 -6.70 2.29
CA TYR A 64 -22.06 -5.31 2.29
C TYR A 64 -23.02 -4.38 1.51
N ARG A 65 -23.70 -4.88 0.47
CA ARG A 65 -24.72 -4.09 -0.28
C ARG A 65 -25.92 -3.79 0.58
N ARG A 66 -26.36 -4.76 1.40
CA ARG A 66 -27.42 -4.56 2.39
C ARG A 66 -27.00 -3.51 3.43
N MET A 67 -25.77 -3.58 3.93
CA MET A 67 -25.19 -2.57 4.83
C MET A 67 -25.23 -1.16 4.21
N LEU A 68 -24.81 -1.02 2.96
CA LEU A 68 -24.82 0.27 2.24
C LEU A 68 -26.23 0.85 2.05
N ASN A 69 -27.26 -0.01 1.95
CA ASN A 69 -28.66 0.41 1.76
C ASN A 69 -29.38 0.71 3.07
N GLU A 70 -29.04 0.01 4.16
CA GLU A 70 -29.76 0.09 5.44
C GLU A 70 -29.20 1.17 6.37
N ASP A 71 -27.93 1.51 6.26
CA ASP A 71 -27.23 2.42 7.16
C ASP A 71 -26.89 3.75 6.48
N THR A 72 -26.90 4.82 7.28
CA THR A 72 -26.43 6.13 6.82
C THR A 72 -24.94 6.26 7.14
N ILE A 73 -24.10 6.04 6.13
CA ILE A 73 -22.65 5.96 6.23
C ILE A 73 -22.02 7.20 5.60
N ASP A 74 -21.03 7.77 6.28
CA ASP A 74 -20.23 8.89 5.75
C ASP A 74 -18.97 8.38 5.05
N LEU A 75 -18.33 7.30 5.60
CA LEU A 75 -17.10 6.70 5.11
C LEU A 75 -17.21 5.17 5.10
N VAL A 76 -16.81 4.56 4.00
CA VAL A 76 -16.57 3.10 3.92
C VAL A 76 -15.08 2.82 3.84
N ILE A 77 -14.56 1.98 4.73
CA ILE A 77 -13.18 1.47 4.65
C ILE A 77 -13.21 0.09 4.01
N ILE A 78 -12.43 -0.11 2.94
CA ILE A 78 -12.35 -1.36 2.19
C ILE A 78 -11.01 -2.02 2.48
N ALA A 79 -11.04 -3.18 3.15
CA ALA A 79 -9.90 -4.00 3.52
C ALA A 79 -10.12 -5.49 3.19
N SER A 80 -10.92 -5.75 2.17
CA SER A 80 -11.26 -7.07 1.61
C SER A 80 -10.16 -7.60 0.69
N PRO A 81 -10.27 -8.82 0.13
CA PRO A 81 -9.38 -9.32 -0.91
C PRO A 81 -9.34 -8.43 -2.17
N TRP A 82 -8.17 -8.31 -2.78
CA TRP A 82 -7.87 -7.37 -3.88
C TRP A 82 -8.88 -7.36 -5.04
N HIS A 83 -9.38 -8.51 -5.45
CA HIS A 83 -10.32 -8.64 -6.57
C HIS A 83 -11.71 -8.05 -6.30
N LEU A 84 -12.02 -7.72 -5.04
CA LEU A 84 -13.29 -7.12 -4.64
C LEU A 84 -13.22 -5.60 -4.53
N HIS A 85 -12.02 -5.02 -4.49
CA HIS A 85 -11.83 -3.59 -4.23
C HIS A 85 -12.57 -2.71 -5.23
N LYS A 86 -12.45 -2.97 -6.54
CA LYS A 86 -13.11 -2.18 -7.59
C LYS A 86 -14.63 -2.13 -7.40
N GLU A 87 -15.25 -3.30 -7.31
CA GLU A 87 -16.71 -3.42 -7.20
C GLU A 87 -17.21 -2.76 -5.92
N GLN A 88 -16.62 -3.08 -4.78
CA GLN A 88 -17.03 -2.54 -3.48
C GLN A 88 -16.84 -1.03 -3.39
N THR A 89 -15.78 -0.48 -3.99
CA THR A 89 -15.56 0.97 -4.08
C THR A 89 -16.66 1.63 -4.89
N ILE A 90 -16.96 1.11 -6.08
CA ILE A 90 -18.01 1.65 -6.96
C ILE A 90 -19.38 1.64 -6.27
N GLU A 91 -19.75 0.53 -5.61
CA GLU A 91 -21.03 0.42 -4.91
C GLU A 91 -21.13 1.40 -3.72
N ALA A 92 -20.03 1.56 -2.96
CA ALA A 92 -20.00 2.53 -1.87
C ALA A 92 -20.13 3.98 -2.37
N LEU A 93 -19.46 4.33 -3.47
CA LEU A 93 -19.58 5.64 -4.10
C LEU A 93 -21.00 5.91 -4.57
N LYS A 94 -21.66 4.94 -5.23
CA LYS A 94 -23.06 5.03 -5.68
C LYS A 94 -24.04 5.17 -4.52
N SER A 95 -23.71 4.60 -3.36
CA SER A 95 -24.51 4.75 -2.13
C SER A 95 -24.28 6.09 -1.42
N GLY A 96 -23.46 6.98 -2.00
CA GLY A 96 -23.21 8.32 -1.50
C GLY A 96 -22.19 8.39 -0.36
N CYS A 97 -21.33 7.38 -0.21
CA CYS A 97 -20.25 7.33 0.79
C CYS A 97 -18.93 7.84 0.23
N HIS A 98 -18.10 8.46 1.07
CA HIS A 98 -16.67 8.53 0.82
C HIS A 98 -16.06 7.14 1.03
N VAL A 99 -14.92 6.87 0.40
CA VAL A 99 -14.26 5.57 0.50
C VAL A 99 -12.81 5.76 0.93
N ALA A 100 -12.34 4.94 1.87
CA ALA A 100 -10.92 4.75 2.13
C ALA A 100 -10.57 3.30 1.75
N ILE A 101 -9.62 3.12 0.83
CA ILE A 101 -9.34 1.82 0.24
C ILE A 101 -7.91 1.37 0.54
N GLU A 102 -7.75 0.12 0.99
CA GLU A 102 -6.44 -0.51 1.13
C GLU A 102 -5.74 -0.63 -0.22
N VAL A 103 -4.42 -0.44 -0.21
CA VAL A 103 -3.62 -0.31 -1.41
C VAL A 103 -3.14 -1.65 -1.96
N LYS A 104 -2.95 -1.67 -3.27
CA LYS A 104 -2.47 -2.80 -4.07
C LYS A 104 -2.07 -2.33 -5.46
N GLY A 105 -1.46 -3.20 -6.25
CA GLY A 105 -1.38 -3.01 -7.69
C GLY A 105 -2.74 -3.17 -8.37
N ALA A 106 -2.97 -2.50 -9.49
CA ALA A 106 -4.18 -2.72 -10.28
C ALA A 106 -4.19 -4.14 -10.88
N LEU A 107 -5.35 -4.76 -10.90
CA LEU A 107 -5.52 -6.09 -11.51
C LEU A 107 -5.70 -6.02 -13.02
N ASP A 108 -6.29 -4.92 -13.50
CA ASP A 108 -6.44 -4.60 -14.92
C ASP A 108 -6.23 -3.10 -15.18
N ILE A 109 -6.13 -2.72 -16.46
CA ILE A 109 -5.86 -1.33 -16.85
C ILE A 109 -7.05 -0.39 -16.63
N ASP A 110 -8.26 -0.91 -16.55
CA ASP A 110 -9.50 -0.13 -16.42
C ASP A 110 -9.98 -0.03 -14.97
N GLU A 111 -9.27 -0.65 -14.02
CA GLU A 111 -9.70 -0.69 -12.62
C GLU A 111 -9.86 0.72 -12.03
N TYR A 112 -8.82 1.51 -12.07
CA TYR A 112 -8.83 2.86 -11.50
C TYR A 112 -9.52 3.91 -12.38
N PRO A 113 -9.43 3.88 -13.72
CA PRO A 113 -10.28 4.71 -14.57
C PRO A 113 -11.77 4.63 -14.24
N ASP A 114 -12.29 3.42 -14.01
CA ASP A 114 -13.69 3.21 -13.64
C ASP A 114 -14.01 3.78 -12.25
N ILE A 115 -13.12 3.59 -11.28
CA ILE A 115 -13.28 4.16 -9.93
C ILE A 115 -13.24 5.70 -9.98
N ILE A 116 -12.33 6.31 -10.75
CA ILE A 116 -12.23 7.76 -10.95
C ILE A 116 -13.52 8.28 -11.56
N HIS A 117 -14.04 7.61 -12.59
CA HIS A 117 -15.31 7.98 -13.22
C HIS A 117 -16.45 8.02 -12.20
N GLU A 118 -16.62 6.96 -11.41
CA GLU A 118 -17.70 6.86 -10.41
C GLU A 118 -17.51 7.86 -9.25
N SER A 119 -16.28 8.10 -8.81
CA SER A 119 -15.96 9.11 -7.80
C SER A 119 -16.44 10.51 -8.24
N ARG A 120 -16.10 10.88 -9.48
CA ARG A 120 -16.51 12.17 -10.07
C ARG A 120 -18.01 12.27 -10.26
N GLN A 121 -18.68 11.21 -10.75
CA GLN A 121 -20.13 11.16 -10.95
C GLN A 121 -20.90 11.35 -9.63
N ASN A 122 -20.47 10.67 -8.57
CA ASN A 122 -21.14 10.71 -7.28
C ASN A 122 -20.66 11.86 -6.38
N LYS A 123 -19.63 12.63 -6.80
CA LYS A 123 -19.01 13.72 -6.03
C LYS A 123 -18.53 13.24 -4.66
N LYS A 124 -17.95 12.05 -4.62
CA LYS A 124 -17.38 11.43 -3.42
C LYS A 124 -15.90 11.16 -3.61
N GLN A 125 -15.13 11.31 -2.53
CA GLN A 125 -13.69 11.12 -2.55
C GLN A 125 -13.34 9.67 -2.24
N VAL A 126 -12.26 9.20 -2.86
CA VAL A 126 -11.60 7.94 -2.53
C VAL A 126 -10.21 8.27 -1.98
N PHE A 127 -9.93 7.79 -0.78
CA PHE A 127 -8.67 8.01 -0.06
C PHE A 127 -7.84 6.73 -0.09
N PRO A 128 -6.64 6.73 -0.69
CA PRO A 128 -5.73 5.58 -0.62
C PRO A 128 -5.16 5.44 0.80
N LEU A 129 -5.27 4.24 1.38
CA LEU A 129 -4.65 3.94 2.68
C LEU A 129 -3.18 3.52 2.49
N GLU A 130 -2.41 4.38 1.80
CA GLU A 130 -0.97 4.16 1.59
C GLU A 130 -0.18 4.71 2.77
N ASN A 131 0.04 3.85 3.76
CA ASN A 131 0.62 4.22 5.03
C ASN A 131 2.09 4.66 4.96
N THR A 132 2.83 4.22 3.93
CA THR A 132 4.25 4.60 3.78
C THR A 132 4.46 6.09 3.55
N LEU A 133 3.45 6.80 3.00
CA LEU A 133 3.47 8.26 2.89
C LEU A 133 3.53 8.97 4.26
N PHE A 134 3.11 8.29 5.32
CA PHE A 134 3.02 8.86 6.66
C PHE A 134 4.17 8.44 7.58
N ARG A 135 5.19 7.75 7.07
CA ARG A 135 6.41 7.46 7.82
C ARG A 135 7.13 8.74 8.22
N ASN A 136 7.74 8.73 9.41
CA ASN A 136 8.45 9.91 9.92
C ASN A 136 9.61 10.32 9.01
N ASP A 137 10.42 9.35 8.59
CA ASP A 137 11.54 9.57 7.67
C ASP A 137 11.07 10.10 6.30
N ILE A 138 10.05 9.47 5.70
CA ILE A 138 9.51 9.90 4.39
C ILE A 138 9.02 11.35 4.43
N LEU A 139 8.24 11.71 5.45
CA LEU A 139 7.73 13.08 5.57
C LEU A 139 8.84 14.10 5.89
N ALA A 140 9.86 13.71 6.65
CA ALA A 140 11.02 14.58 6.92
C ALA A 140 11.88 14.78 5.66
N ILE A 141 12.17 13.70 4.91
CA ILE A 141 12.89 13.78 3.62
C ILE A 141 12.09 14.63 2.62
N ASN A 142 10.78 14.51 2.57
CA ASN A 142 9.94 15.36 1.74
C ASN A 142 10.09 16.86 2.11
N ASN A 143 10.12 17.18 3.40
CA ASN A 143 10.38 18.55 3.87
C ASN A 143 11.78 19.04 3.46
N MET A 144 12.80 18.18 3.50
CA MET A 144 14.16 18.49 3.03
C MET A 144 14.21 18.75 1.52
N ILE A 145 13.47 17.98 0.73
CA ILE A 145 13.36 18.16 -0.73
C ILE A 145 12.73 19.53 -1.03
N HIS A 146 11.63 19.87 -0.36
CA HIS A 146 10.98 21.17 -0.50
C HIS A 146 11.86 22.35 -0.04
N ALA A 147 12.74 22.09 0.94
CA ALA A 147 13.76 23.07 1.35
C ALA A 147 14.96 23.16 0.40
N GLY A 148 14.98 22.39 -0.69
CA GLY A 148 16.02 22.39 -1.70
C GLY A 148 17.35 21.72 -1.32
N ILE A 149 17.38 20.98 -0.20
CA ILE A 149 18.60 20.38 0.35
C ILE A 149 19.24 19.39 -0.65
N PHE A 150 18.44 18.58 -1.34
CA PHE A 150 18.93 17.61 -2.32
C PHE A 150 19.21 18.22 -3.71
N GLY A 151 18.86 19.49 -3.91
CA GLY A 151 18.90 20.10 -5.26
C GLY A 151 17.86 19.47 -6.18
N ARG A 152 18.18 19.35 -7.48
CA ARG A 152 17.28 18.68 -8.44
C ARG A 152 17.38 17.16 -8.28
N LEU A 153 16.24 16.49 -8.10
CA LEU A 153 16.20 15.04 -8.01
C LEU A 153 16.49 14.40 -9.37
N VAL A 154 17.30 13.35 -9.39
CA VAL A 154 17.80 12.70 -10.60
C VAL A 154 17.48 11.21 -10.62
N PHE A 155 17.67 10.54 -9.48
CA PHE A 155 17.49 9.11 -9.36
C PHE A 155 16.79 8.77 -8.04
N LEU A 156 15.76 7.92 -8.13
CA LEU A 156 15.03 7.43 -6.97
C LEU A 156 14.88 5.91 -7.07
N GLN A 157 14.90 5.26 -5.93
CA GLN A 157 14.69 3.83 -5.85
C GLN A 157 13.72 3.49 -4.74
N GLY A 158 12.88 2.47 -4.97
CA GLY A 158 11.97 1.92 -3.98
C GLY A 158 11.55 0.51 -4.34
N GLY A 159 10.66 -0.08 -3.56
CA GLY A 159 10.15 -1.40 -3.87
C GLY A 159 9.34 -2.02 -2.74
N TYR A 160 8.82 -3.22 -3.02
CA TYR A 160 8.22 -4.08 -2.01
C TYR A 160 9.01 -5.38 -1.95
N ARG A 161 9.97 -5.42 -1.04
CA ARG A 161 10.88 -6.53 -0.85
C ARG A 161 10.64 -7.17 0.52
N HIS A 162 9.83 -8.22 0.54
CA HIS A 162 9.34 -8.84 1.77
C HIS A 162 9.11 -10.34 1.56
N ASP A 163 9.84 -11.20 2.22
CA ASP A 163 9.60 -12.65 2.15
C ASP A 163 8.18 -12.99 2.65
N LEU A 164 7.28 -13.28 1.73
CA LEU A 164 5.90 -13.68 1.99
C LEU A 164 5.69 -15.21 1.94
N THR A 165 6.75 -16.00 1.85
CA THR A 165 6.63 -17.47 1.81
C THR A 165 5.94 -18.04 3.04
N HIS A 166 6.00 -17.34 4.18
CA HIS A 166 5.30 -17.72 5.41
C HIS A 166 3.76 -17.55 5.31
N ILE A 167 3.28 -16.66 4.42
CA ILE A 167 1.85 -16.49 4.11
C ILE A 167 1.43 -17.46 3.01
N LEU A 168 2.26 -17.62 1.96
CA LEU A 168 1.91 -18.34 0.74
C LEU A 168 2.00 -19.87 0.88
N ILE A 169 2.86 -20.36 1.76
CA ILE A 169 3.19 -21.78 1.92
C ILE A 169 3.00 -22.16 3.39
N ASP A 170 2.20 -23.20 3.64
CA ASP A 170 2.00 -23.71 5.01
C ASP A 170 3.24 -24.42 5.57
N GLN A 171 3.15 -24.85 6.83
CA GLN A 171 4.27 -25.52 7.51
C GLN A 171 4.63 -26.89 6.89
N THR A 172 3.68 -27.51 6.17
CA THR A 172 3.87 -28.79 5.50
C THR A 172 4.31 -28.62 4.04
N GLY A 173 4.50 -27.36 3.60
CA GLY A 173 5.00 -27.03 2.27
C GLY A 173 3.94 -26.98 1.16
N ASN A 174 2.66 -26.90 1.51
CA ASN A 174 1.60 -26.73 0.54
C ASN A 174 1.37 -25.27 0.22
N PHE A 175 1.16 -24.95 -1.05
CA PHE A 175 0.99 -23.59 -1.55
C PHE A 175 -0.48 -23.19 -1.63
N GLY A 176 -0.87 -22.08 -0.99
CA GLY A 176 -2.18 -21.45 -1.15
C GLY A 176 -3.36 -22.21 -0.50
N VAL A 177 -3.15 -22.93 0.59
CA VAL A 177 -4.08 -23.95 1.12
C VAL A 177 -4.98 -23.47 2.27
N GLN A 178 -4.79 -22.28 2.80
CA GLN A 178 -5.59 -21.83 3.94
C GLN A 178 -6.88 -21.15 3.47
N ASN A 179 -8.01 -21.87 3.54
CA ASN A 179 -9.32 -21.36 3.16
C ASN A 179 -9.71 -20.09 3.94
N GLY A 180 -10.17 -19.07 3.24
CA GLY A 180 -10.59 -17.78 3.80
C GLY A 180 -9.43 -16.90 4.27
N SER A 181 -8.18 -17.29 4.05
CA SER A 181 -6.99 -16.52 4.44
C SER A 181 -6.41 -15.72 3.26
N GLU A 182 -5.47 -14.84 3.59
CA GLU A 182 -4.67 -14.13 2.58
C GLU A 182 -3.93 -15.09 1.65
N SER A 183 -3.51 -16.26 2.15
CA SER A 183 -2.86 -17.30 1.36
C SER A 183 -3.72 -17.76 0.18
N GLU A 184 -5.02 -17.93 0.38
CA GLU A 184 -5.93 -18.46 -0.65
C GLU A 184 -6.05 -17.51 -1.86
N TRP A 185 -6.35 -16.24 -1.60
CA TRP A 185 -6.60 -15.30 -2.70
C TRP A 185 -5.30 -14.73 -3.29
N ARG A 186 -4.27 -14.47 -2.47
CA ARG A 186 -2.99 -13.91 -2.94
C ARG A 186 -2.20 -14.90 -3.78
N SER A 187 -2.21 -16.18 -3.41
CA SER A 187 -1.49 -17.24 -4.11
C SER A 187 -1.90 -17.39 -5.58
N LYS A 188 -3.17 -17.07 -5.90
CA LYS A 188 -3.68 -17.14 -7.28
C LYS A 188 -2.86 -16.26 -8.23
N TYR A 189 -2.46 -15.07 -7.79
CA TYR A 189 -1.69 -14.13 -8.61
C TYR A 189 -0.29 -14.66 -8.97
N TYR A 190 0.36 -15.42 -8.08
CA TYR A 190 1.67 -16.02 -8.40
C TYR A 190 1.59 -17.07 -9.50
N LYS A 191 0.41 -17.68 -9.70
CA LYS A 191 0.15 -18.66 -10.77
C LYS A 191 -0.24 -18.01 -12.09
N THR A 192 -0.86 -16.82 -12.05
CA THR A 192 -1.47 -16.21 -13.25
C THR A 192 -0.76 -14.95 -13.74
N GLU A 193 -0.11 -14.21 -12.85
CA GLU A 193 0.49 -12.92 -13.16
C GLU A 193 2.02 -13.00 -13.27
N ASN A 194 2.61 -12.04 -14.01
CA ASN A 194 4.05 -11.79 -14.02
C ASN A 194 4.31 -10.29 -14.16
N GLY A 195 4.42 -9.59 -13.05
CA GLY A 195 4.62 -8.16 -12.95
C GLY A 195 4.79 -7.75 -11.49
N ASP A 196 4.93 -6.47 -11.22
CA ASP A 196 4.94 -5.95 -9.87
C ASP A 196 3.52 -5.97 -9.28
N LEU A 197 3.24 -6.88 -8.36
CA LEU A 197 1.90 -7.01 -7.75
C LEU A 197 1.59 -5.96 -6.68
N TYR A 198 2.61 -5.30 -6.14
CA TYR A 198 2.44 -4.40 -5.00
C TYR A 198 3.37 -3.18 -5.08
N PRO A 199 3.23 -2.35 -6.14
CA PRO A 199 4.13 -1.23 -6.38
C PRO A 199 3.92 -0.04 -5.43
N THR A 200 2.73 0.08 -4.81
CA THR A 200 2.30 1.30 -4.14
C THR A 200 3.23 1.70 -3.01
N HIS A 201 3.60 0.78 -2.13
CA HIS A 201 4.52 1.07 -1.02
C HIS A 201 5.89 1.57 -1.49
N GLY A 202 6.40 1.02 -2.59
CA GLY A 202 7.70 1.45 -3.12
C GLY A 202 7.64 2.75 -3.91
N LEU A 203 6.51 3.01 -4.59
CA LEU A 203 6.40 4.12 -5.54
C LEU A 203 5.76 5.38 -4.94
N ALA A 204 4.77 5.24 -4.06
CA ALA A 204 4.00 6.38 -3.58
C ALA A 204 4.87 7.49 -2.96
N PRO A 205 5.82 7.20 -2.03
CA PRO A 205 6.72 8.23 -1.53
C PRO A 205 7.58 8.86 -2.62
N LEU A 206 8.03 8.10 -3.60
CA LEU A 206 8.88 8.61 -4.69
C LEU A 206 8.08 9.53 -5.62
N CYS A 207 6.81 9.23 -5.86
CA CYS A 207 5.90 10.11 -6.58
C CYS A 207 5.64 11.42 -5.80
N MET A 208 5.46 11.36 -4.48
CA MET A 208 5.34 12.54 -3.63
C MET A 208 6.60 13.41 -3.71
N PHE A 209 7.80 12.83 -3.68
CA PHE A 209 9.07 13.55 -3.76
C PHE A 209 9.26 14.27 -5.11
N LEU A 210 8.76 13.69 -6.20
CA LEU A 210 8.84 14.23 -7.56
C LEU A 210 7.61 15.06 -7.96
N ASP A 211 6.63 15.19 -7.06
CA ASP A 211 5.37 15.90 -7.32
C ASP A 211 4.65 15.39 -8.58
N ILE A 212 4.63 14.03 -8.73
CA ILE A 212 3.98 13.35 -9.87
C ILE A 212 2.48 13.63 -9.85
N ASN A 213 1.87 13.78 -11.01
CA ASN A 213 0.51 14.21 -11.30
C ASN A 213 0.24 15.71 -11.04
N HIS A 214 1.21 16.48 -10.55
CA HIS A 214 1.08 17.92 -10.34
C HIS A 214 2.04 18.70 -11.23
N THR A 215 3.35 18.53 -11.02
CA THR A 215 4.39 19.25 -11.78
C THR A 215 5.23 18.34 -12.68
N ASP A 216 5.20 17.03 -12.44
CA ASP A 216 5.87 16.01 -13.25
C ASP A 216 4.93 14.81 -13.49
N TYR A 217 5.28 13.91 -14.41
CA TYR A 217 4.53 12.70 -14.71
C TYR A 217 5.45 11.58 -15.22
N ILE A 218 5.00 10.33 -15.06
CA ILE A 218 5.72 9.17 -15.56
C ILE A 218 5.42 9.00 -17.05
N LYS A 219 6.46 9.00 -17.89
CA LYS A 219 6.34 8.85 -19.36
C LYS A 219 6.30 7.41 -19.83
N SER A 220 7.14 6.57 -19.20
CA SER A 220 7.32 5.20 -19.67
C SER A 220 7.77 4.26 -18.55
N ILE A 221 7.53 2.98 -18.76
CA ILE A 221 7.99 1.88 -17.91
C ILE A 221 8.67 0.80 -18.74
N THR A 222 9.81 0.30 -18.25
CA THR A 222 10.48 -0.89 -18.77
C THR A 222 10.67 -1.88 -17.62
N SER A 223 10.21 -3.11 -17.79
CA SER A 223 10.24 -4.10 -16.73
C SER A 223 10.87 -5.41 -17.15
N PHE A 224 11.55 -6.04 -16.19
CA PHE A 224 12.21 -7.34 -16.33
C PHE A 224 11.77 -8.24 -15.18
N SER A 225 11.66 -9.52 -15.48
CA SER A 225 11.30 -10.56 -14.52
C SER A 225 12.34 -11.67 -14.53
N THR A 226 12.70 -12.17 -13.37
CA THR A 226 13.53 -13.37 -13.23
C THR A 226 12.74 -14.62 -13.64
N LYS A 227 13.43 -15.77 -13.70
CA LYS A 227 12.75 -17.06 -13.94
C LYS A 227 11.69 -17.29 -12.84
N PRO A 228 10.46 -17.72 -13.22
CA PRO A 228 9.36 -17.87 -12.28
C PRO A 228 9.57 -18.94 -11.22
N GLY A 229 9.18 -18.64 -9.96
CA GLY A 229 8.90 -19.60 -8.91
C GLY A 229 10.08 -20.36 -8.33
N LEU A 230 11.32 -19.95 -8.56
CA LEU A 230 12.50 -20.64 -7.98
C LEU A 230 12.48 -20.60 -6.46
N GLY A 231 12.17 -19.44 -5.88
CA GLY A 231 12.08 -19.25 -4.43
C GLY A 231 10.95 -20.06 -3.82
N LEU A 232 9.76 -20.03 -4.44
CA LEU A 232 8.62 -20.82 -3.98
C LEU A 232 8.91 -22.32 -4.02
N HIS A 233 9.44 -22.83 -5.10
CA HIS A 233 9.83 -24.25 -5.21
C HIS A 233 10.88 -24.63 -4.15
N ALA A 234 11.89 -23.80 -3.93
CA ALA A 234 12.92 -24.05 -2.93
C ALA A 234 12.32 -24.06 -1.50
N CYS A 235 11.42 -23.13 -1.19
CA CYS A 235 10.73 -23.09 0.10
C CYS A 235 9.83 -24.31 0.31
N MET A 236 9.04 -24.70 -0.69
CA MET A 236 8.19 -25.89 -0.65
C MET A 236 9.03 -27.15 -0.44
N ALA A 237 10.11 -27.33 -1.21
CA ALA A 237 11.03 -28.46 -1.07
C ALA A 237 11.60 -28.58 0.35
N LYS A 238 12.07 -27.45 0.89
CA LYS A 238 12.63 -27.40 2.22
C LYS A 238 11.61 -27.79 3.31
N ARG A 239 10.36 -27.33 3.20
CA ARG A 239 9.30 -27.62 4.20
C ARG A 239 8.77 -29.06 4.09
N ASN A 240 8.63 -29.55 2.86
CA ASN A 240 8.17 -30.93 2.62
C ASN A 240 9.26 -32.01 2.85
N GLY A 241 10.52 -31.63 3.02
CA GLY A 241 11.66 -32.56 3.03
C GLY A 241 11.89 -33.28 1.70
N MET A 242 11.31 -32.76 0.60
CA MET A 242 11.44 -33.34 -0.75
C MET A 242 12.60 -32.71 -1.52
N LYS A 243 13.08 -33.41 -2.56
CA LYS A 243 14.04 -32.82 -3.49
C LYS A 243 13.35 -31.76 -4.34
N TYR A 244 14.07 -30.69 -4.65
CA TYR A 244 13.59 -29.60 -5.51
C TYR A 244 12.99 -30.10 -6.84
N THR A 245 13.57 -31.16 -7.43
CA THR A 245 13.10 -31.78 -8.68
C THR A 245 11.69 -32.36 -8.58
N ASP A 246 11.26 -32.75 -7.39
CA ASP A 246 10.01 -33.48 -7.20
C ASP A 246 8.81 -32.52 -7.00
N ILE A 247 9.07 -31.22 -6.81
CA ILE A 247 8.06 -30.17 -6.56
C ILE A 247 7.70 -29.39 -7.84
N GLN A 248 8.34 -29.65 -8.96
CA GLN A 248 8.14 -28.94 -10.24
C GLN A 248 6.71 -29.04 -10.83
N GLN A 249 5.80 -29.75 -10.18
CA GLN A 249 4.38 -29.83 -10.58
C GLN A 249 3.61 -28.52 -10.41
N HIS A 250 4.07 -27.62 -9.52
CA HIS A 250 3.47 -26.29 -9.37
C HIS A 250 4.04 -25.34 -10.42
N THR A 251 3.22 -24.93 -11.36
CA THR A 251 3.59 -23.93 -12.36
C THR A 251 3.30 -22.54 -11.82
N PHE A 252 4.35 -21.73 -11.72
CA PHE A 252 4.25 -20.31 -11.40
C PHE A 252 4.53 -19.48 -12.65
N ARG A 253 3.88 -18.34 -12.77
CA ARG A 253 4.17 -17.33 -13.80
C ARG A 253 4.97 -16.17 -13.24
N MET A 254 4.76 -15.85 -11.96
CA MET A 254 5.45 -14.75 -11.28
C MET A 254 6.94 -15.03 -11.16
N GLY A 255 7.77 -14.11 -11.65
CA GLY A 255 9.21 -14.13 -11.36
C GLY A 255 9.49 -13.83 -9.90
N ASP A 256 10.57 -14.39 -9.36
CA ASP A 256 10.92 -14.15 -7.96
C ASP A 256 11.28 -12.69 -7.69
N VAL A 257 11.90 -12.03 -8.67
CA VAL A 257 12.17 -10.59 -8.65
C VAL A 257 11.66 -9.96 -9.94
N VAL A 258 10.87 -8.90 -9.82
CA VAL A 258 10.50 -8.02 -10.90
C VAL A 258 11.17 -6.67 -10.67
N THR A 259 11.89 -6.17 -11.69
CA THR A 259 12.52 -4.86 -11.69
C THR A 259 11.83 -4.00 -12.74
N SER A 260 11.35 -2.83 -12.34
CA SER A 260 10.75 -1.84 -13.23
C SER A 260 11.52 -0.53 -13.18
N ILE A 261 11.84 0.01 -14.35
CA ILE A 261 12.48 1.32 -14.52
C ILE A 261 11.44 2.25 -15.12
N LEU A 262 11.13 3.34 -14.42
CA LEU A 262 10.22 4.37 -14.89
C LEU A 262 11.02 5.65 -15.19
N GLN A 263 10.66 6.32 -16.29
CA GLN A 263 11.20 7.64 -16.64
C GLN A 263 10.12 8.69 -16.49
N THR A 264 10.48 9.82 -15.87
CA THR A 264 9.59 10.97 -15.76
C THR A 264 9.81 11.98 -16.89
N ASP A 265 8.91 12.91 -17.07
CA ASP A 265 9.04 13.96 -18.09
C ASP A 265 10.19 14.93 -17.77
N SER A 266 10.38 15.23 -16.49
CA SER A 266 11.52 16.05 -16.03
C SER A 266 12.89 15.39 -16.23
N GLY A 267 12.92 14.08 -16.58
CA GLY A 267 14.11 13.28 -16.81
C GLY A 267 14.65 12.55 -15.59
N ALA A 268 13.93 12.53 -14.47
CA ALA A 268 14.28 11.67 -13.34
C ALA A 268 13.98 10.20 -13.66
N GLN A 269 14.77 9.29 -13.07
CA GLN A 269 14.59 7.85 -13.19
C GLN A 269 14.15 7.28 -11.85
N ILE A 270 13.13 6.40 -11.86
CA ILE A 270 12.69 5.64 -10.71
C ILE A 270 12.95 4.16 -10.95
N ASN A 271 13.63 3.49 -10.03
CA ASN A 271 13.80 2.04 -10.03
C ASN A 271 12.90 1.41 -8.97
N LEU A 272 12.05 0.45 -9.36
CA LEU A 272 11.21 -0.32 -8.47
C LEU A 272 11.60 -1.79 -8.46
N LEU A 273 11.61 -2.40 -7.26
CA LEU A 273 11.87 -3.83 -7.07
C LEU A 273 10.72 -4.49 -6.32
N HIS A 274 10.12 -5.52 -6.92
CA HIS A 274 9.18 -6.42 -6.28
C HIS A 274 9.88 -7.78 -6.04
N ASP A 275 9.97 -8.20 -4.76
CA ASP A 275 10.67 -9.41 -4.34
C ASP A 275 9.98 -9.98 -3.10
N THR A 276 9.15 -11.02 -3.29
CA THR A 276 8.27 -11.54 -2.23
C THR A 276 8.37 -13.04 -2.01
N THR A 277 9.28 -13.72 -2.69
CA THR A 277 9.40 -15.19 -2.66
C THR A 277 10.80 -15.67 -2.31
N LEU A 278 11.73 -14.76 -2.07
CA LEU A 278 13.12 -15.08 -1.67
C LEU A 278 13.36 -14.72 -0.20
N PRO A 279 14.22 -15.48 0.50
CA PRO A 279 14.56 -15.23 1.91
C PRO A 279 15.26 -13.90 2.06
N ARG A 280 14.66 -12.99 2.81
CA ARG A 280 15.23 -11.68 3.13
C ARG A 280 14.49 -10.98 4.27
N PRO A 281 15.13 -10.04 5.00
CA PRO A 281 14.44 -9.07 5.81
C PRO A 281 13.53 -8.16 4.95
N ARG A 282 12.44 -7.67 5.53
CA ARG A 282 11.57 -6.66 4.87
C ARG A 282 12.37 -5.38 4.58
N SER A 283 12.21 -4.86 3.37
CA SER A 283 12.80 -3.60 2.93
C SER A 283 11.89 -2.94 1.90
N LEU A 284 11.78 -1.63 1.97
CA LEU A 284 11.15 -0.81 0.92
C LEU A 284 12.20 -0.21 -0.02
N ASN A 285 13.49 -0.39 0.31
CA ASN A 285 14.64 -0.10 -0.54
C ASN A 285 14.72 1.35 -1.02
N TYR A 286 14.27 2.31 -0.18
CA TYR A 286 14.26 3.71 -0.58
C TYR A 286 15.66 4.30 -0.67
N GLU A 287 15.89 4.97 -1.79
CA GLU A 287 17.02 5.84 -2.04
C GLU A 287 16.54 7.05 -2.85
N VAL A 288 17.03 8.22 -2.49
CA VAL A 288 16.75 9.48 -3.20
C VAL A 288 18.04 10.20 -3.45
N GLN A 289 18.38 10.42 -4.71
CA GLN A 289 19.58 11.14 -5.11
C GLN A 289 19.23 12.36 -5.96
N GLY A 290 19.73 13.51 -5.51
CA GLY A 290 19.68 14.76 -6.23
C GLY A 290 21.07 15.29 -6.58
N THR A 291 21.13 16.50 -7.11
CA THR A 291 22.41 17.13 -7.49
C THR A 291 23.27 17.57 -6.32
N ASN A 292 22.69 17.67 -5.11
CA ASN A 292 23.39 18.17 -3.92
C ASN A 292 23.45 17.15 -2.78
N GLY A 293 22.90 15.94 -2.94
CA GLY A 293 22.95 14.96 -1.88
C GLY A 293 22.19 13.68 -2.20
N ILE A 294 22.30 12.72 -1.28
CA ILE A 294 21.66 11.42 -1.34
C ILE A 294 21.16 11.01 0.04
N TRP A 295 19.99 10.41 0.09
CA TRP A 295 19.45 9.68 1.24
C TRP A 295 19.28 8.20 0.90
N ASN A 296 19.63 7.32 1.84
CA ASN A 296 19.44 5.87 1.69
C ASN A 296 18.84 5.29 2.98
N ALA A 297 17.58 4.89 2.92
CA ALA A 297 16.84 4.38 4.08
C ALA A 297 17.39 3.06 4.63
N GLU A 298 17.96 2.20 3.79
CA GLU A 298 18.54 0.92 4.26
C GLU A 298 19.81 1.13 5.08
N LYS A 299 20.49 2.24 4.87
CA LYS A 299 21.67 2.64 5.64
C LYS A 299 21.32 3.50 6.85
N ASN A 300 20.10 4.01 6.95
CA ASN A 300 19.69 5.08 7.86
C ASN A 300 20.67 6.26 7.76
N ALA A 301 20.98 6.67 6.55
CA ALA A 301 22.10 7.56 6.29
C ALA A 301 21.82 8.56 5.15
N ILE A 302 22.50 9.69 5.25
CA ILE A 302 22.42 10.80 4.31
C ILE A 302 23.81 11.32 4.00
N TYR A 303 23.96 11.89 2.81
CA TYR A 303 25.12 12.70 2.43
C TYR A 303 24.65 13.96 1.73
N ILE A 304 25.10 15.12 2.21
CA ILE A 304 24.81 16.43 1.60
C ILE A 304 26.12 17.11 1.23
N ASP A 305 26.27 17.41 -0.03
CA ASP A 305 27.48 18.07 -0.53
C ASP A 305 27.73 19.42 0.18
N GLY A 306 28.97 19.63 0.60
CA GLY A 306 29.38 20.81 1.36
C GLY A 306 28.92 20.86 2.83
N LEU A 307 28.12 19.89 3.31
CA LEU A 307 27.71 19.78 4.73
C LEU A 307 28.23 18.52 5.40
N SER A 308 28.12 17.37 4.71
CA SER A 308 28.64 16.10 5.21
C SER A 308 30.17 16.02 5.04
N PRO A 309 30.89 15.25 5.87
CA PRO A 309 32.29 14.94 5.63
C PRO A 309 32.53 14.36 4.23
N PHE A 310 33.63 14.71 3.61
CA PHE A 310 33.93 14.31 2.24
C PHE A 310 33.91 12.78 2.06
N GLU A 311 33.06 12.27 1.15
CA GLU A 311 32.88 10.83 0.86
C GLU A 311 32.40 9.98 2.06
N GLU A 312 31.80 10.58 3.10
CA GLU A 312 31.32 9.84 4.28
C GLU A 312 29.81 10.00 4.48
N TRP A 313 29.15 8.87 4.77
CA TRP A 313 27.74 8.86 5.16
C TRP A 313 27.59 9.39 6.60
N GLU A 314 26.57 10.20 6.81
CA GLU A 314 26.13 10.62 8.15
C GLU A 314 24.84 9.90 8.56
N PRO A 315 24.65 9.60 9.88
CA PRO A 315 23.37 9.13 10.38
C PRO A 315 22.24 10.15 10.08
N GLU A 316 21.09 9.66 9.65
CA GLU A 316 19.97 10.50 9.26
C GLU A 316 19.24 11.18 10.42
N ASP A 317 19.36 10.65 11.66
CA ASP A 317 18.55 11.02 12.83
C ASP A 317 18.46 12.53 13.06
N LYS A 318 19.60 13.25 12.98
CA LYS A 318 19.63 14.70 13.17
C LYS A 318 18.80 15.48 12.13
N TYR A 319 18.80 14.95 10.89
CA TYR A 319 18.05 15.55 9.79
C TYR A 319 16.57 15.23 9.92
N ILE A 320 16.22 13.99 10.24
CA ILE A 320 14.82 13.57 10.46
C ILE A 320 14.20 14.39 11.60
N GLU A 321 14.92 14.60 12.72
CA GLU A 321 14.42 15.44 13.80
C GLU A 321 14.33 16.91 13.42
N GLN A 322 15.31 17.47 12.73
CA GLN A 322 15.31 18.88 12.29
C GLN A 322 14.17 19.19 11.30
N TYR A 323 13.87 18.24 10.39
CA TYR A 323 12.85 18.41 9.37
C TYR A 323 11.57 17.62 9.68
N LYS A 324 11.38 17.22 10.95
CA LYS A 324 10.22 16.46 11.39
C LYS A 324 8.92 17.13 10.96
N HIS A 325 8.05 16.37 10.30
CA HIS A 325 6.78 16.88 9.79
C HIS A 325 5.80 17.17 10.91
N ARG A 326 4.94 18.20 10.74
CA ARG A 326 3.96 18.64 11.73
C ARG A 326 3.02 17.52 12.21
N PHE A 327 2.70 16.54 11.41
CA PHE A 327 1.89 15.39 11.83
C PHE A 327 2.58 14.60 12.93
N TRP A 328 3.89 14.36 12.78
CA TRP A 328 4.69 13.69 13.80
C TRP A 328 4.96 14.58 15.02
N GLN A 329 5.19 15.88 14.83
CA GLN A 329 5.31 16.80 15.95
C GLN A 329 4.05 16.80 16.82
N GLN A 330 2.86 16.66 16.20
CA GLN A 330 1.58 16.74 16.87
C GLN A 330 1.12 15.43 17.49
N TRP A 331 1.35 14.27 16.83
CA TRP A 331 0.70 13.00 17.19
C TRP A 331 1.67 11.84 17.41
N GLU A 332 2.98 12.08 17.50
CA GLU A 332 4.00 11.04 17.69
C GLU A 332 3.73 10.15 18.90
N SER A 333 3.38 10.77 20.05
CA SER A 333 3.15 10.04 21.30
C SER A 333 2.01 9.03 21.18
N GLU A 334 0.89 9.43 20.59
CA GLU A 334 -0.25 8.56 20.37
C GLU A 334 0.06 7.51 19.27
N ALA A 335 0.70 7.93 18.19
CA ALA A 335 1.06 7.06 17.09
C ALA A 335 1.93 5.91 17.57
N LEU A 336 3.02 6.18 18.28
CA LEU A 336 3.92 5.15 18.80
C LEU A 336 3.27 4.29 19.90
N ARG A 337 2.33 4.87 20.66
CA ARG A 337 1.60 4.15 21.72
C ARG A 337 0.61 3.13 21.14
N TYR A 338 -0.12 3.49 20.08
CA TYR A 338 -1.25 2.71 19.58
C TYR A 338 -0.92 1.86 18.34
N ASP A 339 0.11 2.22 17.57
CA ASP A 339 0.50 1.58 16.33
C ASP A 339 1.94 1.02 16.40
N GLY A 340 2.15 0.03 17.27
CA GLY A 340 3.46 -0.61 17.43
C GLY A 340 3.90 -1.45 16.21
N HIS A 341 2.95 -1.99 15.44
CA HIS A 341 3.25 -2.85 14.28
C HIS A 341 3.86 -2.08 13.10
N HIS A 342 3.35 -0.88 12.84
CA HIS A 342 3.78 -0.04 11.72
C HIS A 342 4.46 1.26 12.19
N GLN A 343 5.03 1.27 13.40
CA GLN A 343 5.82 2.38 13.91
C GLN A 343 5.07 3.72 13.88
N GLY A 344 3.76 3.71 14.08
CA GLY A 344 2.91 4.89 14.15
C GLY A 344 2.32 5.38 12.83
N MET A 345 2.79 4.92 11.67
CA MET A 345 2.38 5.47 10.38
C MET A 345 0.89 5.24 10.06
N ASP A 346 0.29 4.11 10.44
CA ASP A 346 -1.15 3.87 10.24
C ASP A 346 -2.00 4.77 11.12
N TYR A 347 -1.57 5.01 12.36
CA TYR A 347 -2.27 5.95 13.24
C TYR A 347 -2.28 7.36 12.66
N ILE A 348 -1.11 7.85 12.21
CA ILE A 348 -0.99 9.17 11.56
C ILE A 348 -1.87 9.24 10.32
N MET A 349 -1.83 8.23 9.45
CA MET A 349 -2.65 8.14 8.24
C MET A 349 -4.15 8.26 8.56
N LEU A 350 -4.66 7.46 9.49
CA LEU A 350 -6.06 7.47 9.87
C LEU A 350 -6.45 8.78 10.58
N ARG A 351 -5.55 9.36 11.36
CA ARG A 351 -5.78 10.67 11.98
C ARG A 351 -5.93 11.75 10.92
N VAL A 352 -5.01 11.82 9.95
CA VAL A 352 -5.07 12.77 8.83
C VAL A 352 -6.32 12.55 7.98
N LEU A 353 -6.71 11.29 7.73
CA LEU A 353 -7.96 10.96 7.04
C LEU A 353 -9.18 11.56 7.75
N GLY A 354 -9.26 11.39 9.06
CA GLY A 354 -10.36 11.96 9.86
C GLY A 354 -10.39 13.48 9.84
N GLU A 355 -9.22 14.14 9.93
CA GLU A 355 -9.09 15.58 9.83
C GLU A 355 -9.49 16.10 8.44
N ALA A 356 -9.10 15.38 7.38
CA ALA A 356 -9.44 15.72 5.99
C ALA A 356 -10.94 15.63 5.72
N LEU A 357 -11.59 14.56 6.18
CA LEU A 357 -13.05 14.40 6.07
C LEU A 357 -13.84 15.45 6.84
N GLN A 358 -13.24 16.06 7.85
CA GLN A 358 -13.82 17.21 8.58
C GLN A 358 -13.40 18.58 8.02
N GLY A 359 -12.66 18.61 6.90
CA GLY A 359 -12.22 19.85 6.23
C GLY A 359 -11.16 20.64 6.99
N ARG A 360 -10.43 20.02 7.93
CA ARG A 360 -9.36 20.67 8.72
C ARG A 360 -7.96 20.44 8.18
N GLU A 361 -7.81 19.46 7.33
CA GLU A 361 -6.53 19.04 6.75
C GLU A 361 -6.71 18.65 5.29
N ASN A 362 -5.62 18.66 4.52
CA ASN A 362 -5.56 18.04 3.21
C ASN A 362 -4.99 16.62 3.34
N TYR A 363 -5.63 15.65 2.71
CA TYR A 363 -5.06 14.32 2.59
C TYR A 363 -3.95 14.35 1.53
N PRO A 364 -2.75 13.81 1.79
CA PRO A 364 -1.58 14.03 0.94
C PRO A 364 -1.57 13.20 -0.36
N ALA A 365 -2.63 12.46 -0.63
CA ALA A 365 -2.73 11.63 -1.83
C ALA A 365 -4.14 11.67 -2.42
N THR A 366 -4.22 11.72 -3.72
CA THR A 366 -5.47 11.69 -4.49
C THR A 366 -5.77 10.27 -5.01
N LEU A 367 -6.96 10.09 -5.58
CA LEU A 367 -7.30 8.85 -6.29
C LEU A 367 -6.47 8.69 -7.56
N GLU A 368 -6.16 9.78 -8.23
CA GLU A 368 -5.29 9.81 -9.42
C GLU A 368 -3.84 9.40 -9.07
N ASP A 369 -3.34 9.78 -7.90
CA ASP A 369 -2.05 9.30 -7.40
C ASP A 369 -2.06 7.80 -7.18
N MET A 370 -3.10 7.28 -6.52
CA MET A 370 -3.27 5.84 -6.33
C MET A 370 -3.37 5.09 -7.66
N ALA A 371 -4.09 5.66 -8.64
CA ALA A 371 -4.19 5.08 -9.98
C ALA A 371 -2.81 4.98 -10.65
N THR A 372 -2.01 6.04 -10.54
CA THR A 372 -0.63 6.07 -11.05
C THR A 372 0.24 4.99 -10.41
N TRP A 373 0.22 4.88 -9.08
CA TRP A 373 1.04 3.86 -8.40
C TRP A 373 0.60 2.44 -8.77
N ALA A 374 -0.71 2.19 -8.75
CA ALA A 374 -1.27 0.88 -9.03
C ALA A 374 -1.11 0.44 -10.48
N ALA A 375 -1.08 1.38 -11.44
CA ALA A 375 -0.91 1.10 -12.86
C ALA A 375 0.43 0.41 -13.18
N VAL A 376 1.45 0.54 -12.34
CA VAL A 376 2.71 -0.20 -12.52
C VAL A 376 2.46 -1.70 -12.67
N SER A 377 1.47 -2.28 -11.97
CA SER A 377 1.21 -3.72 -12.04
C SER A 377 0.84 -4.19 -13.45
N PRO A 378 -0.23 -3.73 -14.09
CA PRO A 378 -0.56 -4.15 -15.45
C PRO A 378 0.47 -3.69 -16.49
N TYR A 379 1.07 -2.51 -16.34
CA TYR A 379 2.03 -2.00 -17.31
C TYR A 379 3.39 -2.69 -17.23
N SER A 380 3.86 -3.11 -16.04
CA SER A 380 5.04 -3.95 -15.88
C SER A 380 4.85 -5.31 -16.55
N LYS A 381 3.66 -5.93 -16.38
CA LYS A 381 3.28 -7.17 -17.05
C LYS A 381 3.33 -7.04 -18.58
N ILE A 382 2.77 -5.95 -19.13
CA ILE A 382 2.80 -5.69 -20.58
C ILE A 382 4.24 -5.50 -21.07
N SER A 383 5.05 -4.73 -20.32
CA SER A 383 6.46 -4.50 -20.65
C SER A 383 7.26 -5.82 -20.69
N ILE A 384 7.11 -6.68 -19.68
CA ILE A 384 7.75 -7.99 -19.62
C ILE A 384 7.31 -8.87 -20.80
N GLN A 385 6.02 -8.91 -21.10
CA GLN A 385 5.49 -9.73 -22.21
C GLN A 385 5.99 -9.26 -23.58
N LYS A 386 6.12 -7.95 -23.78
CA LYS A 386 6.58 -7.37 -25.05
C LYS A 386 8.11 -7.27 -25.15
N GLY A 387 8.81 -7.34 -24.01
CA GLY A 387 10.27 -7.14 -23.95
C GLY A 387 10.71 -5.72 -24.34
N THR A 388 9.89 -4.71 -24.07
CA THR A 388 10.14 -3.32 -24.49
C THR A 388 9.59 -2.31 -23.50
N SER A 389 10.04 -1.06 -23.65
CA SER A 389 9.47 0.10 -22.96
C SER A 389 8.03 0.33 -23.41
N ILE A 390 7.16 0.66 -22.45
CA ILE A 390 5.73 0.92 -22.65
C ILE A 390 5.44 2.36 -22.23
N PRO A 391 4.70 3.17 -23.00
CA PRO A 391 4.16 4.44 -22.55
C PRO A 391 3.32 4.24 -21.29
N PHE A 392 3.48 5.14 -20.32
CA PHE A 392 2.75 5.07 -19.05
C PHE A 392 1.47 5.93 -19.12
N PRO A 393 0.36 5.51 -18.50
CA PRO A 393 -0.87 6.28 -18.54
C PRO A 393 -0.81 7.54 -17.68
N HIS A 394 -1.67 8.50 -18.00
CA HIS A 394 -1.98 9.67 -17.17
C HIS A 394 -3.41 9.56 -16.66
N PHE A 395 -3.66 9.96 -15.42
CA PHE A 395 -4.97 9.88 -14.76
C PHE A 395 -5.56 11.23 -14.39
#